data_6d426f4605ad200a55d218cd2e5bc3c3
#
_entry.id   6d426f4605ad200a55d218cd2e5bc3c3
#
_cell.length_a   1.000
_cell.length_b   1.000
_cell.length_c   1.000
_cell.angle_alpha   90.00
_cell.angle_beta   90.00
_cell.angle_gamma   90.00
#
_symmetry.space_group_name_H-M   'P 1'
#
loop_
_entity.id
_entity.type
_entity.pdbx_description
1 polymer ?
#
loop_
_entity_poly.entity_id
_entity_poly.type
_entity_poly.pdbx_seq_one_letter_code
_entity_poly.pdbx_strand_id
1 'polypeptide(L)'
;MTTALLIARLLLGGALFAHGAQKLFGWFGGYGIKGTGGFMESLGFRPGTLFAAAAGLGEVGGGLLTALGLGGPIGPALIIMVMIVAILSVHAPKGFWASNGGYELNTMNIAAALTLAFVGFGGFSLDAAFGITNVWSDSARWIVVGVAILLALGNMAVRRTAPTAQPIA
;
A
#
# COMPACT_ATOMS: atom_id res chain seq x y z
N MET A 1 24.58 -1.73 -7.94
CA MET A 1 23.26 -2.09 -7.36
C MET A 1 22.74 -1.07 -6.33
N THR A 2 23.56 -0.56 -5.42
CA THR A 2 23.12 0.32 -4.32
C THR A 2 22.40 1.60 -4.77
N THR A 3 22.90 2.30 -5.81
CA THR A 3 22.27 3.51 -6.34
C THR A 3 20.92 3.22 -7.01
N ALA A 4 20.81 2.11 -7.76
CA ALA A 4 19.54 1.72 -8.38
C ALA A 4 18.46 1.42 -7.33
N LEU A 5 18.82 0.72 -6.24
CA LEU A 5 17.91 0.46 -5.13
C LEU A 5 17.53 1.76 -4.40
N LEU A 6 18.44 2.72 -4.23
CA LEU A 6 18.12 4.03 -3.69
C LEU A 6 17.08 4.75 -4.54
N ILE A 7 17.28 4.82 -5.86
CA ILE A 7 16.34 5.46 -6.77
C ILE A 7 14.98 4.77 -6.73
N ALA A 8 14.96 3.44 -6.84
CA ALA A 8 13.70 2.66 -6.84
C ALA A 8 12.89 2.89 -5.56
N ARG A 9 13.52 2.86 -4.38
CA ARG A 9 12.82 3.06 -3.11
C ARG A 9 12.39 4.51 -2.88
N LEU A 10 13.16 5.51 -3.36
CA LEU A 10 12.75 6.92 -3.26
C LEU A 10 11.54 7.20 -4.16
N LEU A 11 11.52 6.66 -5.37
CA LEU A 11 10.38 6.82 -6.29
C LEU A 11 9.13 6.10 -5.77
N LEU A 12 9.24 4.82 -5.43
CA LEU A 12 8.10 4.05 -4.92
C LEU A 12 7.62 4.61 -3.58
N GLY A 13 8.54 4.78 -2.62
CA GLY A 13 8.21 5.25 -1.28
C GLY A 13 7.68 6.68 -1.26
N GLY A 14 8.27 7.57 -2.05
CA GLY A 14 7.81 8.96 -2.19
C GLY A 14 6.42 9.05 -2.82
N ALA A 15 6.15 8.26 -3.87
CA ALA A 15 4.82 8.21 -4.48
C ALA A 15 3.75 7.72 -3.49
N LEU A 16 4.02 6.64 -2.77
CA LEU A 16 3.08 6.09 -1.78
C LEU A 16 2.89 7.03 -0.59
N PHE A 17 3.96 7.67 -0.10
CA PHE A 17 3.84 8.72 0.91
C PHE A 17 2.90 9.84 0.45
N ALA A 18 3.07 10.34 -0.77
CA ALA A 18 2.22 11.39 -1.32
C ALA A 18 0.75 10.95 -1.41
N HIS A 19 0.47 9.72 -1.87
CA HIS A 19 -0.89 9.17 -1.91
C HIS A 19 -1.52 9.02 -0.52
N GLY A 20 -0.75 8.58 0.48
CA GLY A 20 -1.22 8.53 1.86
C GLY A 20 -1.48 9.92 2.44
N ALA A 21 -0.60 10.89 2.15
CA ALA A 21 -0.78 12.27 2.57
C ALA A 21 -2.02 12.92 1.94
N GLN A 22 -2.36 12.59 0.69
CA GLN A 22 -3.63 12.97 0.06
C GLN A 22 -4.84 12.49 0.87
N LYS A 23 -4.79 11.23 1.33
CA LYS A 23 -5.89 10.61 2.08
C LYS A 23 -6.04 11.15 3.50
N LEU A 24 -4.91 11.38 4.20
CA LEU A 24 -4.93 11.80 5.60
C LEU A 24 -5.11 13.31 5.75
N PHE A 25 -4.29 14.08 5.01
CA PHE A 25 -4.12 15.52 5.24
C PHE A 25 -4.74 16.38 4.14
N GLY A 26 -5.14 15.78 3.02
CA GLY A 26 -5.61 16.54 1.84
C GLY A 26 -4.49 17.24 1.07
N TRP A 27 -3.22 16.89 1.32
CA TRP A 27 -2.08 17.45 0.59
C TRP A 27 -2.12 17.05 -0.89
N PHE A 28 -1.39 17.75 -1.72
CA PHE A 28 -1.26 17.47 -3.17
C PHE A 28 -2.61 17.33 -3.89
N GLY A 29 -3.62 18.11 -3.48
CA GLY A 29 -4.96 18.07 -4.08
C GLY A 29 -5.82 16.88 -3.64
N GLY A 30 -5.49 16.25 -2.52
CA GLY A 30 -6.29 15.15 -1.94
C GLY A 30 -7.52 15.61 -1.16
N TYR A 31 -8.36 14.67 -0.78
CA TYR A 31 -9.64 14.95 -0.10
C TYR A 31 -9.55 14.93 1.43
N GLY A 32 -8.38 14.59 1.99
CA GLY A 32 -8.20 14.43 3.42
C GLY A 32 -9.02 13.27 3.99
N ILE A 33 -8.92 13.08 5.32
CA ILE A 33 -9.51 11.92 5.99
C ILE A 33 -11.04 11.87 5.89
N LYS A 34 -11.71 13.03 5.86
CA LYS A 34 -13.18 13.10 5.77
C LYS A 34 -13.68 12.70 4.39
N GLY A 35 -13.11 13.29 3.32
CA GLY A 35 -13.49 12.95 1.95
C GLY A 35 -13.12 11.52 1.58
N THR A 36 -11.91 11.07 1.97
CA THR A 36 -11.51 9.67 1.80
C THR A 36 -12.40 8.73 2.60
N GLY A 37 -12.84 9.11 3.82
CA GLY A 37 -13.78 8.34 4.62
C GLY A 37 -15.12 8.13 3.92
N GLY A 38 -15.71 9.19 3.35
CA GLY A 38 -16.94 9.08 2.56
C GLY A 38 -16.77 8.14 1.36
N PHE A 39 -15.64 8.22 0.67
CA PHE A 39 -15.30 7.28 -0.41
C PHE A 39 -15.21 5.84 0.09
N MET A 40 -14.55 5.58 1.24
CA MET A 40 -14.48 4.24 1.81
C MET A 40 -15.86 3.69 2.18
N GLU A 41 -16.76 4.54 2.69
CA GLU A 41 -18.15 4.13 2.97
C GLU A 41 -18.92 3.74 1.72
N SER A 42 -18.73 4.48 0.62
CA SER A 42 -19.32 4.12 -0.68
C SER A 42 -18.83 2.78 -1.22
N LEU A 43 -17.61 2.38 -0.84
CA LEU A 43 -17.05 1.06 -1.14
C LEU A 43 -17.52 -0.04 -0.16
N GLY A 44 -18.29 0.31 0.89
CA GLY A 44 -18.78 -0.65 1.88
C GLY A 44 -17.90 -0.83 3.12
N PHE A 45 -16.85 -0.05 3.29
CA PHE A 45 -16.00 -0.05 4.48
C PHE A 45 -16.57 0.89 5.54
N ARG A 46 -17.01 0.35 6.68
CA ARG A 46 -17.64 1.14 7.76
C ARG A 46 -17.03 0.83 9.13
N PRO A 47 -16.69 1.89 9.91
CA PRO A 47 -16.79 3.33 9.62
C PRO A 47 -15.70 3.78 8.62
N GLY A 48 -16.07 4.60 7.62
CA GLY A 48 -15.18 4.95 6.50
C GLY A 48 -13.94 5.71 6.92
N THR A 49 -14.02 6.58 7.93
CA THR A 49 -12.87 7.33 8.44
C THR A 49 -11.80 6.42 9.05
N LEU A 50 -12.18 5.31 9.70
CA LEU A 50 -11.23 4.33 10.23
C LEU A 50 -10.46 3.65 9.07
N PHE A 51 -11.16 3.23 8.03
CA PHE A 51 -10.54 2.60 6.86
C PHE A 51 -9.70 3.59 6.04
N ALA A 52 -10.15 4.85 5.96
CA ALA A 52 -9.34 5.93 5.35
C ALA A 52 -8.04 6.17 6.13
N ALA A 53 -8.11 6.20 7.47
CA ALA A 53 -6.94 6.32 8.32
C ALA A 53 -6.00 5.12 8.16
N ALA A 54 -6.53 3.89 8.17
CA ALA A 54 -5.74 2.67 8.00
C ALA A 54 -5.03 2.66 6.63
N ALA A 55 -5.75 2.97 5.54
CA ALA A 55 -5.18 3.06 4.20
C ALA A 55 -4.11 4.15 4.11
N GLY A 56 -4.41 5.36 4.57
CA GLY A 56 -3.47 6.48 4.55
C GLY A 56 -2.23 6.25 5.40
N LEU A 57 -2.37 5.69 6.60
CA LEU A 57 -1.24 5.33 7.47
C LEU A 57 -0.41 4.19 6.86
N GLY A 58 -1.05 3.21 6.24
CA GLY A 58 -0.36 2.14 5.52
C GLY A 58 0.48 2.67 4.36
N GLU A 59 -0.04 3.62 3.59
CA GLU A 59 0.70 4.26 2.48
C GLU A 59 1.79 5.21 2.99
N VAL A 60 1.51 6.06 3.97
CA VAL A 60 2.52 6.97 4.54
C VAL A 60 3.62 6.18 5.23
N GLY A 61 3.26 5.24 6.10
CA GLY A 61 4.22 4.43 6.84
C GLY A 61 5.03 3.52 5.91
N GLY A 62 4.35 2.78 5.02
CA GLY A 62 4.99 1.93 4.01
C GLY A 62 5.89 2.73 3.08
N GLY A 63 5.43 3.89 2.63
CA GLY A 63 6.19 4.81 1.79
C GLY A 63 7.43 5.35 2.47
N LEU A 64 7.31 5.87 3.69
CA LEU A 64 8.45 6.41 4.46
C LEU A 64 9.48 5.33 4.80
N LEU A 65 9.05 4.18 5.34
CA LEU A 65 9.95 3.07 5.66
C LEU A 65 10.72 2.60 4.42
N THR A 66 10.02 2.50 3.28
CA THR A 66 10.64 2.11 2.00
C THR A 66 11.60 3.18 1.49
N ALA A 67 11.21 4.47 1.46
CA ALA A 67 12.06 5.56 0.99
C ALA A 67 13.33 5.69 1.84
N LEU A 68 13.21 5.64 3.15
CA LEU A 68 14.34 5.69 4.09
C LEU A 68 15.18 4.41 4.08
N GLY A 69 14.62 3.30 3.61
CA GLY A 69 15.25 1.99 3.66
C GLY A 69 15.39 1.49 5.08
N LEU A 70 14.30 1.56 5.85
CA LEU A 70 14.26 1.20 7.27
C LEU A 70 13.25 0.08 7.51
N GLY A 71 13.65 -0.89 8.35
CA GLY A 71 12.78 -1.98 8.80
C GLY A 71 12.60 -3.11 7.79
N GLY A 72 13.54 -3.28 6.86
CA GLY A 72 13.56 -4.40 5.90
C GLY A 72 12.26 -4.54 5.13
N PRO A 73 11.60 -5.73 5.15
CA PRO A 73 10.41 -6.00 4.34
C PRO A 73 9.15 -5.29 4.83
N ILE A 74 9.14 -4.64 6.02
CA ILE A 74 7.92 -4.09 6.63
C ILE A 74 7.31 -2.99 5.76
N GLY A 75 8.10 -1.99 5.33
CA GLY A 75 7.61 -0.91 4.46
C GLY A 75 7.02 -1.43 3.15
N PRO A 76 7.75 -2.23 2.38
CA PRO A 76 7.24 -2.90 1.18
C PRO A 76 5.98 -3.75 1.43
N ALA A 77 5.90 -4.48 2.53
CA ALA A 77 4.74 -5.30 2.87
C ALA A 77 3.47 -4.46 3.13
N LEU A 78 3.60 -3.30 3.80
CA LEU A 78 2.50 -2.35 3.96
C LEU A 78 2.01 -1.82 2.61
N ILE A 79 2.92 -1.53 1.68
CA ILE A 79 2.57 -1.12 0.31
C ILE A 79 1.80 -2.25 -0.38
N ILE A 80 2.28 -3.50 -0.34
CA ILE A 80 1.60 -4.65 -0.94
C ILE A 80 0.19 -4.80 -0.37
N MET A 81 0.04 -4.71 0.96
CA MET A 81 -1.25 -4.81 1.64
C MET A 81 -2.26 -3.77 1.09
N VAL A 82 -1.87 -2.49 1.05
CA VAL A 82 -2.76 -1.43 0.59
C VAL A 82 -3.08 -1.56 -0.90
N MET A 83 -2.09 -1.95 -1.72
CA MET A 83 -2.30 -2.17 -3.16
C MET A 83 -3.26 -3.32 -3.43
N ILE A 84 -3.20 -4.43 -2.69
CA ILE A 84 -4.16 -5.54 -2.83
C ILE A 84 -5.58 -5.06 -2.49
N VAL A 85 -5.76 -4.35 -1.38
CA VAL A 85 -7.07 -3.79 -1.01
C VAL A 85 -7.58 -2.84 -2.10
N ALA A 86 -6.74 -1.96 -2.63
CA ALA A 86 -7.11 -1.03 -3.70
C ALA A 86 -7.51 -1.76 -5.00
N ILE A 87 -6.76 -2.81 -5.39
CA ILE A 87 -7.12 -3.65 -6.54
C ILE A 87 -8.51 -4.22 -6.34
N LEU A 88 -8.72 -4.94 -5.24
CA LEU A 88 -9.95 -5.70 -5.03
C LEU A 88 -11.18 -4.82 -4.78
N SER A 89 -10.99 -3.62 -4.21
CA SER A 89 -12.12 -2.74 -3.86
C SER A 89 -12.48 -1.71 -4.92
N VAL A 90 -11.51 -1.26 -5.74
CA VAL A 90 -11.67 -0.10 -6.63
C VAL A 90 -11.34 -0.41 -8.09
N HIS A 91 -10.21 -1.10 -8.33
CA HIS A 91 -9.62 -1.16 -9.66
C HIS A 91 -9.99 -2.42 -10.45
N ALA A 92 -10.20 -3.57 -9.79
CA ALA A 92 -10.51 -4.83 -10.47
C ALA A 92 -11.74 -4.75 -11.41
N PRO A 93 -12.85 -4.09 -11.04
CA PRO A 93 -14.01 -3.95 -11.94
C PRO A 93 -13.72 -3.14 -13.21
N LYS A 94 -12.64 -2.34 -13.23
CA LYS A 94 -12.26 -1.48 -14.35
C LYS A 94 -11.27 -2.15 -15.31
N GLY A 95 -10.90 -3.41 -15.03
CA GLY A 95 -9.94 -4.17 -15.82
C GLY A 95 -8.48 -3.83 -15.53
N PHE A 96 -7.57 -4.28 -16.39
CA PHE A 96 -6.13 -4.15 -16.17
C PHE A 96 -5.62 -2.73 -16.41
N TRP A 97 -5.95 -2.11 -17.54
CA TRP A 97 -5.29 -0.91 -18.05
C TRP A 97 -5.52 0.35 -17.21
N ALA A 98 -4.45 1.06 -16.87
CA ALA A 98 -4.48 2.31 -16.09
C ALA A 98 -5.27 3.42 -16.78
N SER A 99 -5.30 3.46 -18.11
CA SER A 99 -6.10 4.39 -18.91
C SER A 99 -7.60 4.32 -18.60
N ASN A 100 -8.06 3.17 -18.12
CA ASN A 100 -9.45 2.94 -17.71
C ASN A 100 -9.63 3.01 -16.17
N GLY A 101 -8.59 3.40 -15.44
CA GLY A 101 -8.58 3.37 -13.97
C GLY A 101 -8.40 1.97 -13.40
N GLY A 102 -7.90 1.01 -14.19
CA GLY A 102 -7.63 -0.37 -13.82
C GLY A 102 -6.43 -0.54 -12.89
N TYR A 103 -6.08 -1.80 -12.63
CA TYR A 103 -5.11 -2.15 -11.58
C TYR A 103 -3.64 -2.25 -12.04
N GLU A 104 -3.31 -1.85 -13.26
CA GLU A 104 -1.95 -1.91 -13.82
C GLU A 104 -0.91 -1.27 -12.89
N LEU A 105 -1.14 -0.01 -12.47
CA LEU A 105 -0.20 0.71 -11.59
C LEU A 105 -0.08 0.06 -10.21
N ASN A 106 -1.17 -0.49 -9.66
CA ASN A 106 -1.12 -1.22 -8.41
C ASN A 106 -0.24 -2.48 -8.55
N THR A 107 -0.34 -3.19 -9.67
CA THR A 107 0.48 -4.37 -9.96
C THR A 107 1.96 -4.01 -10.07
N MET A 108 2.30 -2.90 -10.75
CA MET A 108 3.67 -2.39 -10.83
C MET A 108 4.23 -2.02 -9.45
N ASN A 109 3.42 -1.36 -8.62
CA ASN A 109 3.81 -1.04 -7.25
C ASN A 109 4.05 -2.29 -6.40
N ILE A 110 3.21 -3.33 -6.54
CA ILE A 110 3.39 -4.62 -5.86
C ILE A 110 4.70 -5.29 -6.33
N ALA A 111 4.96 -5.32 -7.63
CA ALA A 111 6.19 -5.92 -8.18
C ALA A 111 7.45 -5.21 -7.65
N ALA A 112 7.44 -3.87 -7.65
CA ALA A 112 8.55 -3.08 -7.10
C ALA A 112 8.72 -3.29 -5.58
N ALA A 113 7.61 -3.33 -4.82
CA ALA A 113 7.63 -3.59 -3.40
C ALA A 113 8.13 -5.01 -3.07
N LEU A 114 7.69 -6.05 -3.80
CA LEU A 114 8.21 -7.42 -3.67
C LEU A 114 9.71 -7.46 -3.92
N THR A 115 10.18 -6.81 -5.00
CA THR A 115 11.60 -6.73 -5.30
C THR A 115 12.38 -6.14 -4.11
N LEU A 116 11.94 -5.02 -3.55
CA LEU A 116 12.61 -4.38 -2.41
C LEU A 116 12.50 -5.22 -1.13
N ALA A 117 11.38 -5.92 -0.92
CA ALA A 117 11.21 -6.80 0.24
C ALA A 117 12.24 -7.93 0.28
N PHE A 118 12.58 -8.52 -0.88
CA PHE A 118 13.47 -9.67 -0.96
C PHE A 118 14.92 -9.31 -1.27
N VAL A 119 15.18 -8.33 -2.13
CA VAL A 119 16.54 -7.86 -2.46
C VAL A 119 17.11 -7.00 -1.32
N GLY A 120 16.24 -6.30 -0.57
CA GLY A 120 16.63 -5.33 0.45
C GLY A 120 16.89 -3.94 -0.12
N PHE A 121 17.36 -3.03 0.75
CA PHE A 121 17.44 -1.61 0.44
C PHE A 121 18.80 -1.12 -0.04
N GLY A 122 19.83 -1.99 0.02
CA GLY A 122 21.21 -1.64 -0.38
C GLY A 122 21.94 -0.78 0.64
N GLY A 123 23.20 -0.45 0.33
CA GLY A 123 24.12 0.21 1.27
C GLY A 123 23.77 1.67 1.62
N PHE A 124 22.98 2.37 0.79
CA PHE A 124 22.49 3.74 1.08
C PHE A 124 21.15 3.73 1.80
N SER A 125 20.98 2.92 2.83
CA SER A 125 19.74 2.76 3.60
C SER A 125 19.97 2.97 5.09
N LEU A 126 18.93 3.31 5.83
CA LEU A 126 19.03 3.38 7.30
C LEU A 126 19.30 2.01 7.91
N ASP A 127 18.78 0.91 7.34
CA ASP A 127 19.14 -0.44 7.78
C ASP A 127 20.64 -0.70 7.68
N ALA A 128 21.29 -0.22 6.61
CA ALA A 128 22.74 -0.33 6.46
C ALA A 128 23.49 0.58 7.43
N ALA A 129 23.02 1.82 7.62
CA ALA A 129 23.64 2.76 8.55
C ALA A 129 23.58 2.28 10.01
N PHE A 130 22.49 1.57 10.37
CA PHE A 130 22.33 0.99 11.72
C PHE A 130 22.87 -0.43 11.85
N GLY A 131 23.45 -1.02 10.79
CA GLY A 131 24.02 -2.37 10.81
C GLY A 131 22.97 -3.50 10.96
N ILE A 132 21.70 -3.25 10.63
CA ILE A 132 20.59 -4.20 10.82
C ILE A 132 20.14 -4.89 9.52
N THR A 133 20.89 -4.77 8.44
CA THR A 133 20.55 -5.40 7.14
C THR A 133 20.36 -6.91 7.21
N ASN A 134 21.09 -7.59 8.10
CA ASN A 134 21.11 -9.05 8.24
C ASN A 134 20.08 -9.58 9.26
N VAL A 135 19.27 -8.72 9.86
CA VAL A 135 18.25 -9.14 10.84
C VAL A 135 17.14 -9.96 10.16
N TRP A 136 16.90 -9.71 8.87
CA TRP A 136 15.81 -10.30 8.12
C TRP A 136 16.28 -11.54 7.34
N SER A 137 16.02 -12.72 7.88
CA SER A 137 16.16 -13.98 7.12
C SER A 137 15.13 -14.07 5.99
N ASP A 138 15.39 -14.93 4.99
CA ASP A 138 14.43 -15.14 3.89
C ASP A 138 13.08 -15.62 4.41
N SER A 139 13.07 -16.53 5.41
CA SER A 139 11.83 -16.98 6.03
C SER A 139 11.06 -15.84 6.69
N ALA A 140 11.74 -14.92 7.40
CA ALA A 140 11.11 -13.75 8.00
C ALA A 140 10.49 -12.82 6.94
N ARG A 141 11.15 -12.62 5.79
CA ARG A 141 10.63 -11.84 4.66
C ARG A 141 9.35 -12.46 4.11
N TRP A 142 9.34 -13.77 3.88
CA TRP A 142 8.14 -14.49 3.45
C TRP A 142 7.00 -14.40 4.46
N ILE A 143 7.27 -14.53 5.76
CA ILE A 143 6.28 -14.38 6.81
C ILE A 143 5.67 -12.97 6.79
N VAL A 144 6.50 -11.92 6.74
CA VAL A 144 6.01 -10.52 6.74
C VAL A 144 5.14 -10.24 5.52
N VAL A 145 5.56 -10.66 4.32
CA VAL A 145 4.76 -10.50 3.11
C VAL A 145 3.47 -11.33 3.17
N GLY A 146 3.55 -12.57 3.64
CA GLY A 146 2.38 -13.43 3.83
C GLY A 146 1.35 -12.85 4.79
N VAL A 147 1.80 -12.31 5.93
CA VAL A 147 0.94 -11.61 6.89
C VAL A 147 0.28 -10.39 6.25
N ALA A 148 1.00 -9.60 5.47
CA ALA A 148 0.44 -8.44 4.78
C ALA A 148 -0.68 -8.84 3.79
N ILE A 149 -0.48 -9.93 3.04
CA ILE A 149 -1.51 -10.48 2.14
C ILE A 149 -2.73 -10.95 2.93
N LEU A 150 -2.55 -11.69 4.03
CA LEU A 150 -3.65 -12.15 4.89
C LEU A 150 -4.42 -10.97 5.50
N LEU A 151 -3.73 -9.92 5.94
CA LEU A 151 -4.36 -8.71 6.46
C LEU A 151 -5.15 -7.97 5.37
N ALA A 152 -4.65 -7.92 4.13
CA ALA A 152 -5.38 -7.36 3.00
C ALA A 152 -6.68 -8.13 2.73
N LEU A 153 -6.62 -9.45 2.69
CA LEU A 153 -7.79 -10.31 2.49
C LEU A 153 -8.77 -10.21 3.67
N GLY A 154 -8.26 -10.18 4.91
CA GLY A 154 -9.07 -9.95 6.10
C GLY A 154 -9.79 -8.59 6.07
N ASN A 155 -9.11 -7.55 5.59
CA ASN A 155 -9.72 -6.23 5.39
C ASN A 155 -10.88 -6.29 4.37
N MET A 156 -10.74 -7.06 3.30
CA MET A 156 -11.81 -7.27 2.32
C MET A 156 -12.99 -8.06 2.91
N ALA A 157 -12.74 -9.00 3.81
CA ALA A 157 -13.79 -9.81 4.44
C ALA A 157 -14.74 -8.99 5.34
N VAL A 158 -14.27 -7.87 5.91
CA VAL A 158 -15.11 -6.98 6.72
C VAL A 158 -15.87 -5.94 5.89
N ARG A 159 -15.67 -5.92 4.59
CA ARG A 159 -16.39 -5.04 3.66
C ARG A 159 -17.86 -5.44 3.60
N ARG A 160 -18.75 -4.50 3.87
CA ARG A 160 -20.21 -4.70 3.75
C ARG A 160 -20.63 -4.23 2.37
N THR A 161 -20.86 -5.15 1.44
CA THR A 161 -21.51 -4.82 0.17
C THR A 161 -22.92 -4.33 0.44
N ALA A 162 -23.29 -3.18 -0.10
CA ALA A 162 -24.69 -2.73 -0.06
C ALA A 162 -25.57 -3.82 -0.70
N PRO A 163 -26.79 -4.09 -0.16
CA PRO A 163 -27.74 -4.94 -0.86
C PRO A 163 -27.92 -4.38 -2.27
N THR A 164 -27.80 -5.24 -3.27
CA THR A 164 -28.16 -4.89 -4.65
C THR A 164 -29.59 -4.35 -4.62
N ALA A 165 -29.77 -3.09 -5.07
CA ALA A 165 -31.10 -2.54 -5.19
C ALA A 165 -31.93 -3.51 -6.06
N GLN A 166 -33.01 -4.05 -5.50
CA GLN A 166 -33.91 -4.87 -6.26
C GLN A 166 -34.49 -4.00 -7.40
N PRO A 167 -34.58 -4.51 -8.63
CA PRO A 167 -35.29 -3.79 -9.68
C PRO A 167 -36.69 -3.52 -9.17
N ILE A 168 -37.10 -2.27 -9.22
CA ILE A 168 -38.47 -1.87 -8.98
C ILE A 168 -39.27 -2.53 -10.10
N ALA A 169 -40.14 -3.47 -9.72
CA ALA A 169 -41.07 -4.17 -10.64
C ALA A 169 -42.16 -3.22 -11.15
#